data_1f0fe6a884f521ada2116fffcf403029
#
_entry.id   1f0fe6a884f521ada2116fffcf403029
#
_cell.length_a   1.000
_cell.length_b   1.000
_cell.length_c   1.000
_cell.angle_alpha   90.00
_cell.angle_beta   90.00
_cell.angle_gamma   90.00
#
_symmetry.space_group_name_H-M   'P 1'
#
loop_
_entity.id
_entity.type
_entity.pdbx_description
1 polymer ?
#
loop_
_entity_poly.entity_id
_entity_poly.type
_entity_poly.pdbx_seq_one_letter_code
_entity_poly.pdbx_strand_id
1 'polypeptide(L)'
;MTEKIIRFNDVHICTESFGEINNPTILLIMGATASMIYWEEEFCKRLSNQGFHIIRYDNRDVGKSITYEYGHPEYTFEDLADDAIQVLDAYKVDKAHIVGMSMGGIITQIIALKHPSRVLTISLIMTSNFDSSLPKKDNKVTKALSELKIRNWQDKDEVVECFIKKSKVLIGSKHIFDEE
;
A
#
# COMPACT_ATOMS: atom_id res chain seq x y z
N MET A 1 -14.65 -4.30 -14.34
CA MET A 1 -13.67 -3.70 -13.40
C MET A 1 -13.49 -2.26 -13.80
N THR A 2 -13.72 -1.32 -12.92
CA THR A 2 -13.59 0.10 -13.21
C THR A 2 -12.93 0.76 -12.00
N GLU A 3 -11.84 1.46 -12.26
CA GLU A 3 -11.25 2.35 -11.27
C GLU A 3 -12.32 3.38 -10.85
N LYS A 4 -12.34 3.69 -9.58
CA LYS A 4 -13.27 4.66 -9.00
C LYS A 4 -12.46 5.68 -8.21
N ILE A 5 -12.69 6.96 -8.49
CA ILE A 5 -12.16 8.04 -7.65
C ILE A 5 -13.18 8.35 -6.56
N ILE A 6 -12.83 8.13 -5.32
CA ILE A 6 -13.59 8.60 -4.16
C ILE A 6 -13.08 9.98 -3.75
N ARG A 7 -13.98 10.81 -3.21
CA ARG A 7 -13.66 12.17 -2.77
C ARG A 7 -14.24 12.42 -1.40
N PHE A 8 -13.40 12.97 -0.52
CA PHE A 8 -13.81 13.40 0.82
C PHE A 8 -12.93 14.58 1.23
N ASN A 9 -13.54 15.62 1.79
CA ASN A 9 -12.86 16.89 2.01
C ASN A 9 -12.12 17.34 0.72
N ASP A 10 -10.85 17.73 0.85
CA ASP A 10 -9.99 18.13 -0.28
C ASP A 10 -9.15 16.95 -0.83
N VAL A 11 -9.42 15.73 -0.40
CA VAL A 11 -8.68 14.52 -0.79
C VAL A 11 -9.45 13.74 -1.86
N HIS A 12 -8.73 13.19 -2.83
CA HIS A 12 -9.27 12.18 -3.74
C HIS A 12 -8.35 10.95 -3.76
N ILE A 13 -8.94 9.77 -3.70
CA ILE A 13 -8.27 8.48 -3.67
C ILE A 13 -8.77 7.62 -4.82
N CYS A 14 -7.84 7.08 -5.60
CA CYS A 14 -8.14 6.11 -6.64
C CYS A 14 -8.25 4.71 -6.03
N THR A 15 -9.33 4.02 -6.37
CA THR A 15 -9.64 2.70 -5.82
C THR A 15 -10.10 1.77 -6.93
N GLU A 16 -9.97 0.48 -6.69
CA GLU A 16 -10.52 -0.56 -7.54
C GLU A 16 -11.05 -1.72 -6.69
N SER A 17 -12.11 -2.40 -7.15
CA SER A 17 -12.64 -3.54 -6.42
C SER A 17 -12.94 -4.73 -7.31
N PHE A 18 -12.92 -5.93 -6.70
CA PHE A 18 -13.14 -7.22 -7.34
C PHE A 18 -14.09 -8.07 -6.48
N GLY A 19 -14.92 -8.87 -7.13
CA GLY A 19 -15.88 -9.74 -6.45
C GLY A 19 -17.18 -9.03 -6.05
N GLU A 20 -18.01 -9.76 -5.35
CA GLU A 20 -19.34 -9.30 -4.95
C GLU A 20 -19.29 -8.45 -3.69
N ILE A 21 -19.93 -7.29 -3.70
CA ILE A 21 -19.90 -6.31 -2.61
C ILE A 21 -20.45 -6.84 -1.28
N ASN A 22 -21.31 -7.84 -1.34
CA ASN A 22 -21.91 -8.45 -0.14
C ASN A 22 -21.02 -9.52 0.51
N ASN A 23 -19.93 -9.87 -0.10
CA ASN A 23 -18.97 -10.81 0.45
C ASN A 23 -18.09 -10.15 1.54
N PRO A 24 -17.46 -10.95 2.42
CA PRO A 24 -16.47 -10.44 3.36
C PRO A 24 -15.38 -9.66 2.63
N THR A 25 -15.10 -8.44 3.09
CA THR A 25 -14.18 -7.53 2.40
C THR A 25 -12.74 -7.73 2.88
N ILE A 26 -11.80 -7.74 1.93
CA ILE A 26 -10.36 -7.59 2.15
C ILE A 26 -9.93 -6.24 1.58
N LEU A 27 -9.38 -5.37 2.43
CA LEU A 27 -8.75 -4.10 2.03
C LEU A 27 -7.24 -4.30 1.91
N LEU A 28 -6.68 -4.00 0.74
CA LEU A 28 -5.27 -4.16 0.42
C LEU A 28 -4.56 -2.79 0.42
N ILE A 29 -3.59 -2.62 1.31
CA ILE A 29 -2.84 -1.38 1.49
C ILE A 29 -1.38 -1.60 1.08
N MET A 30 -0.93 -0.89 0.05
CA MET A 30 0.41 -1.05 -0.49
C MET A 30 1.44 -0.21 0.28
N GLY A 31 2.73 -0.52 0.04
CA GLY A 31 3.86 0.15 0.62
C GLY A 31 4.14 1.53 0.03
N ALA A 32 5.15 2.21 0.57
CA ALA A 32 5.57 3.53 0.12
C ALA A 32 5.96 3.52 -1.36
N THR A 33 5.54 4.55 -2.09
CA THR A 33 5.84 4.76 -3.52
C THR A 33 5.32 3.69 -4.47
N ALA A 34 4.53 2.76 -4.00
CA ALA A 34 3.98 1.68 -4.80
C ALA A 34 2.46 1.87 -4.99
N SER A 35 2.03 1.86 -6.25
CA SER A 35 0.62 1.95 -6.62
C SER A 35 -0.12 0.66 -6.27
N MET A 36 -1.44 0.75 -6.17
CA MET A 36 -2.34 -0.39 -5.95
C MET A 36 -2.17 -1.52 -6.97
N ILE A 37 -1.63 -1.25 -8.16
CA ILE A 37 -1.40 -2.26 -9.20
C ILE A 37 -0.34 -3.31 -8.81
N TYR A 38 0.51 -3.05 -7.80
CA TYR A 38 1.41 -4.04 -7.23
C TYR A 38 0.66 -5.18 -6.50
N TRP A 39 -0.59 -4.95 -6.10
CA TRP A 39 -1.53 -6.04 -5.83
C TRP A 39 -2.11 -6.51 -7.17
N GLU A 40 -1.41 -7.41 -7.84
CA GLU A 40 -1.72 -7.83 -9.20
C GLU A 40 -3.19 -8.21 -9.37
N GLU A 41 -3.74 -7.91 -10.53
CA GLU A 41 -5.16 -8.18 -10.85
C GLU A 41 -5.50 -9.66 -10.70
N GLU A 42 -4.61 -10.55 -11.14
CA GLU A 42 -4.79 -11.98 -11.01
C GLU A 42 -4.83 -12.42 -9.54
N PHE A 43 -3.98 -11.84 -8.67
CA PHE A 43 -4.03 -12.07 -7.23
C PHE A 43 -5.39 -11.64 -6.64
N CYS A 44 -5.86 -10.44 -6.99
CA CYS A 44 -7.16 -9.95 -6.54
C CYS A 44 -8.32 -10.82 -7.02
N LYS A 45 -8.29 -11.26 -8.28
CA LYS A 45 -9.29 -12.19 -8.86
C LYS A 45 -9.28 -13.54 -8.16
N ARG A 46 -8.11 -14.08 -7.85
CA ARG A 46 -8.00 -15.37 -7.13
C ARG A 46 -8.63 -15.28 -5.74
N LEU A 47 -8.42 -14.20 -5.02
CA LEU A 47 -9.08 -13.97 -3.73
C LEU A 47 -10.60 -13.79 -3.90
N SER A 48 -11.04 -13.04 -4.90
CA SER A 48 -12.47 -12.83 -5.15
C SER A 48 -13.20 -14.13 -5.53
N ASN A 49 -12.52 -15.01 -6.27
CA ASN A 49 -13.05 -16.34 -6.60
C ASN A 49 -13.17 -17.27 -5.36
N GLN A 50 -12.52 -16.92 -4.25
CA GLN A 50 -12.71 -17.60 -2.95
C GLN A 50 -13.86 -17.00 -2.12
N GLY A 51 -14.67 -16.12 -2.71
CA GLY A 51 -15.83 -15.52 -2.07
C GLY A 51 -15.52 -14.27 -1.24
N PHE A 52 -14.47 -13.53 -1.57
CA PHE A 52 -14.18 -12.24 -0.95
C PHE A 52 -14.48 -11.07 -1.88
N HIS A 53 -14.86 -9.94 -1.28
CA HIS A 53 -14.85 -8.64 -1.93
C HIS A 53 -13.49 -7.98 -1.68
N ILE A 54 -12.73 -7.74 -2.72
CA ILE A 54 -11.39 -7.15 -2.63
C ILE A 54 -11.45 -5.68 -2.98
N ILE A 55 -10.83 -4.85 -2.15
CA ILE A 55 -10.62 -3.42 -2.44
C ILE A 55 -9.12 -3.16 -2.39
N ARG A 56 -8.57 -2.56 -3.44
CA ARG A 56 -7.22 -1.99 -3.47
C ARG A 56 -7.30 -0.51 -3.81
N TYR A 57 -6.34 0.28 -3.35
CA TYR A 57 -6.33 1.71 -3.60
C TYR A 57 -4.91 2.29 -3.63
N ASP A 58 -4.76 3.42 -4.29
CA ASP A 58 -3.55 4.22 -4.28
C ASP A 58 -3.54 5.12 -3.04
N ASN A 59 -2.49 5.04 -2.21
CA ASN A 59 -2.28 6.02 -1.14
C ASN A 59 -2.08 7.43 -1.72
N ARG A 60 -2.11 8.48 -0.89
CA ARG A 60 -1.70 9.84 -1.30
C ARG A 60 -0.29 9.79 -1.89
N ASP A 61 0.01 10.67 -2.83
CA ASP A 61 1.27 10.76 -3.59
C ASP A 61 1.59 9.52 -4.46
N VAL A 62 0.60 8.67 -4.72
CA VAL A 62 0.78 7.47 -5.53
C VAL A 62 -0.32 7.36 -6.59
N GLY A 63 0.06 6.88 -7.76
CA GLY A 63 -0.85 6.51 -8.85
C GLY A 63 -1.75 7.65 -9.30
N LYS A 64 -3.07 7.46 -9.15
CA LYS A 64 -4.09 8.45 -9.54
C LYS A 64 -4.75 9.15 -8.34
N SER A 65 -4.23 8.95 -7.15
CA SER A 65 -4.66 9.66 -5.95
C SER A 65 -4.07 11.07 -5.89
N ILE A 66 -4.53 11.88 -4.93
CA ILE A 66 -4.03 13.24 -4.74
C ILE A 66 -2.51 13.25 -4.55
N THR A 67 -1.84 14.23 -5.12
CA THR A 67 -0.40 14.45 -4.98
C THR A 67 -0.13 15.82 -4.38
N TYR A 68 0.91 15.88 -3.56
CA TYR A 68 1.40 17.10 -2.90
C TYR A 68 2.76 17.52 -3.45
N GLU A 69 3.25 18.66 -3.03
CA GLU A 69 4.58 19.11 -3.41
C GLU A 69 5.65 18.12 -2.94
N TYR A 70 6.58 17.79 -3.83
CA TYR A 70 7.62 16.80 -3.54
C TYR A 70 8.45 17.19 -2.31
N GLY A 71 8.55 16.27 -1.35
CA GLY A 71 9.27 16.47 -0.09
C GLY A 71 8.50 17.24 0.99
N HIS A 72 7.27 17.68 0.69
CA HIS A 72 6.39 18.39 1.61
C HIS A 72 5.02 17.70 1.73
N PRO A 73 4.96 16.44 2.23
CA PRO A 73 3.68 15.78 2.44
C PRO A 73 2.90 16.52 3.53
N GLU A 74 1.70 16.96 3.20
CA GLU A 74 0.80 17.65 4.14
C GLU A 74 -0.10 16.64 4.89
N TYR A 75 0.44 15.45 5.20
CA TYR A 75 -0.29 14.38 5.86
C TYR A 75 0.63 13.49 6.70
N THR A 76 0.03 12.80 7.66
CA THR A 76 0.66 11.87 8.57
C THR A 76 0.26 10.41 8.25
N PHE A 77 0.82 9.44 8.98
CA PHE A 77 0.36 8.06 8.90
C PHE A 77 -1.05 7.87 9.44
N GLU A 78 -1.44 8.69 10.41
CA GLU A 78 -2.80 8.73 10.96
C GLU A 78 -3.81 9.18 9.90
N ASP A 79 -3.46 10.17 9.07
CA ASP A 79 -4.29 10.60 7.95
C ASP A 79 -4.45 9.49 6.91
N LEU A 80 -3.38 8.75 6.59
CA LEU A 80 -3.46 7.59 5.69
C LEU A 80 -4.33 6.46 6.26
N ALA A 81 -4.34 6.30 7.59
CA ALA A 81 -5.22 5.34 8.24
C ALA A 81 -6.70 5.79 8.16
N ASP A 82 -6.96 7.08 8.33
CA ASP A 82 -8.31 7.65 8.17
C ASP A 82 -8.77 7.57 6.71
N ASP A 83 -7.87 7.78 5.72
CA ASP A 83 -8.18 7.57 4.30
C ASP A 83 -8.65 6.14 4.02
N ALA A 84 -7.99 5.14 4.60
CA ALA A 84 -8.39 3.74 4.47
C ALA A 84 -9.82 3.50 5.00
N ILE A 85 -10.21 4.18 6.08
CA ILE A 85 -11.59 4.13 6.59
C ILE A 85 -12.56 4.82 5.62
N GLN A 86 -12.17 5.96 5.04
CA GLN A 86 -12.99 6.63 4.01
C GLN A 86 -13.16 5.75 2.75
N VAL A 87 -12.14 4.96 2.40
CA VAL A 87 -12.27 3.95 1.34
C VAL A 87 -13.34 2.92 1.71
N LEU A 88 -13.30 2.34 2.91
CA LEU A 88 -14.32 1.40 3.36
C LEU A 88 -15.73 2.02 3.34
N ASP A 89 -15.86 3.26 3.82
CA ASP A 89 -17.14 3.98 3.87
C ASP A 89 -17.72 4.22 2.46
N ALA A 90 -16.87 4.59 1.49
CA ALA A 90 -17.27 4.79 0.10
C ALA A 90 -17.78 3.51 -0.60
N TYR A 91 -17.36 2.35 -0.10
CA TYR A 91 -17.86 1.04 -0.51
C TYR A 91 -18.96 0.49 0.41
N LYS A 92 -19.40 1.25 1.43
CA LYS A 92 -20.42 0.86 2.42
C LYS A 92 -20.02 -0.41 3.20
N VAL A 93 -18.73 -0.57 3.45
CA VAL A 93 -18.16 -1.69 4.19
C VAL A 93 -18.02 -1.31 5.66
N ASP A 94 -18.75 -1.96 6.54
CA ASP A 94 -18.67 -1.73 8.00
C ASP A 94 -17.36 -2.23 8.59
N LYS A 95 -16.96 -3.45 8.26
CA LYS A 95 -15.73 -4.10 8.75
C LYS A 95 -15.02 -4.85 7.65
N ALA A 96 -13.68 -4.87 7.71
CA ALA A 96 -12.86 -5.57 6.72
C ALA A 96 -11.70 -6.35 7.35
N HIS A 97 -11.24 -7.36 6.62
CA HIS A 97 -9.89 -7.90 6.78
C HIS A 97 -8.92 -6.91 6.14
N ILE A 98 -7.89 -6.49 6.87
CA ILE A 98 -6.94 -5.48 6.37
C ILE A 98 -5.59 -6.13 6.14
N VAL A 99 -5.07 -6.01 4.94
CA VAL A 99 -3.76 -6.53 4.54
C VAL A 99 -2.87 -5.37 4.17
N GLY A 100 -1.76 -5.21 4.88
CA GLY A 100 -0.82 -4.13 4.63
C GLY A 100 0.60 -4.61 4.39
N MET A 101 1.23 -4.07 3.34
CA MET A 101 2.60 -4.35 2.98
C MET A 101 3.51 -3.17 3.32
N SER A 102 4.65 -3.40 4.01
CA SER A 102 5.64 -2.37 4.33
C SER A 102 4.99 -1.17 5.03
N MET A 103 4.99 0.02 4.44
CA MET A 103 4.27 1.20 4.94
C MET A 103 2.77 0.92 5.13
N GLY A 104 2.14 0.16 4.23
CA GLY A 104 0.75 -0.28 4.37
C GLY A 104 0.52 -1.12 5.63
N GLY A 105 1.53 -1.88 6.08
CA GLY A 105 1.47 -2.61 7.34
C GLY A 105 1.53 -1.70 8.56
N ILE A 106 2.24 -0.56 8.49
CA ILE A 106 2.24 0.46 9.54
C ILE A 106 0.83 1.09 9.63
N ILE A 107 0.29 1.50 8.47
CA ILE A 107 -1.07 2.04 8.37
C ILE A 107 -2.08 1.05 8.95
N THR A 108 -1.97 -0.24 8.61
CA THR A 108 -2.85 -1.31 9.12
C THR A 108 -2.82 -1.41 10.65
N GLN A 109 -1.64 -1.28 11.27
CA GLN A 109 -1.51 -1.28 12.74
C GLN A 109 -2.20 -0.06 13.35
N ILE A 110 -2.03 1.12 12.74
CA ILE A 110 -2.71 2.36 13.20
C ILE A 110 -4.23 2.22 13.07
N ILE A 111 -4.74 1.67 11.97
CA ILE A 111 -6.17 1.38 11.80
C ILE A 111 -6.68 0.47 12.92
N ALA A 112 -5.96 -0.62 13.22
CA ALA A 112 -6.37 -1.56 14.25
C ALA A 112 -6.41 -0.91 15.66
N LEU A 113 -5.53 0.04 15.94
CA LEU A 113 -5.49 0.77 17.20
C LEU A 113 -6.54 1.89 17.27
N LYS A 114 -6.70 2.65 16.19
CA LYS A 114 -7.56 3.84 16.14
C LYS A 114 -9.02 3.49 15.82
N HIS A 115 -9.24 2.48 14.98
CA HIS A 115 -10.56 2.06 14.49
C HIS A 115 -10.81 0.56 14.70
N PRO A 116 -10.66 0.00 15.92
CA PRO A 116 -10.76 -1.45 16.16
C PRO A 116 -12.12 -2.04 15.77
N SER A 117 -13.19 -1.25 15.83
CA SER A 117 -14.53 -1.67 15.41
C SER A 117 -14.65 -1.92 13.90
N ARG A 118 -13.74 -1.39 13.09
CA ARG A 118 -13.74 -1.50 11.62
C ARG A 118 -12.90 -2.69 11.13
N VAL A 119 -12.22 -3.42 12.02
CA VAL A 119 -11.24 -4.46 11.69
C VAL A 119 -11.76 -5.82 12.09
N LEU A 120 -11.77 -6.76 11.13
CA LEU A 120 -12.01 -8.18 11.39
C LEU A 120 -10.71 -8.89 11.73
N THR A 121 -9.69 -8.75 10.88
CA THR A 121 -8.34 -9.28 11.09
C THR A 121 -7.33 -8.36 10.43
N ILE A 122 -6.06 -8.48 10.81
CA ILE A 122 -4.94 -7.84 10.13
C ILE A 122 -3.95 -8.87 9.61
N SER A 123 -3.39 -8.62 8.43
CA SER A 123 -2.25 -9.36 7.87
C SER A 123 -1.12 -8.38 7.57
N LEU A 124 0.03 -8.60 8.17
CA LEU A 124 1.18 -7.71 8.10
C LEU A 124 2.29 -8.35 7.28
N ILE A 125 2.65 -7.74 6.15
CA ILE A 125 3.62 -8.27 5.19
C ILE A 125 4.83 -7.33 5.13
N MET A 126 6.04 -7.84 5.39
CA MET A 126 7.31 -7.09 5.29
C MET A 126 7.28 -5.73 6.00
N THR A 127 6.73 -5.68 7.20
CA THR A 127 6.55 -4.44 7.98
C THR A 127 7.14 -4.56 9.38
N SER A 128 7.10 -3.49 10.15
CA SER A 128 7.62 -3.41 11.51
C SER A 128 6.68 -2.56 12.38
N ASN A 129 6.70 -2.78 13.67
CA ASN A 129 6.09 -1.90 14.67
C ASN A 129 7.12 -0.91 15.27
N PHE A 130 8.34 -0.85 14.73
CA PHE A 130 9.44 -0.02 15.21
C PHE A 130 9.88 -0.28 16.68
N ASP A 131 9.54 -1.43 17.26
CA ASP A 131 10.01 -1.78 18.58
C ASP A 131 11.54 -1.86 18.61
N SER A 132 12.15 -1.24 19.63
CA SER A 132 13.60 -1.16 19.77
C SER A 132 14.28 -2.52 20.05
N SER A 133 13.51 -3.52 20.48
CA SER A 133 13.97 -4.89 20.69
C SER A 133 14.11 -5.71 19.40
N LEU A 134 13.54 -5.23 18.30
CA LEU A 134 13.63 -5.91 17.01
C LEU A 134 15.06 -5.88 16.46
N PRO A 135 15.45 -6.92 15.70
CA PRO A 135 16.74 -6.93 15.03
C PRO A 135 16.93 -5.66 14.17
N LYS A 136 18.08 -5.04 14.27
CA LYS A 136 18.40 -3.88 13.43
C LYS A 136 18.42 -4.31 11.97
N LYS A 137 17.97 -3.40 11.11
CA LYS A 137 18.08 -3.60 9.65
C LYS A 137 19.54 -3.78 9.25
N ASP A 138 19.80 -4.65 8.26
CA ASP A 138 21.15 -4.81 7.72
C ASP A 138 21.65 -3.45 7.19
N ASN A 139 22.83 -3.04 7.71
CA ASN A 139 23.43 -1.77 7.34
C ASN A 139 23.73 -1.66 5.83
N LYS A 140 24.05 -2.79 5.17
CA LYS A 140 24.30 -2.82 3.72
C LYS A 140 23.02 -2.51 2.96
N VAL A 141 21.90 -3.13 3.35
CA VAL A 141 20.58 -2.87 2.75
C VAL A 141 20.16 -1.43 3.00
N THR A 142 20.29 -0.94 4.23
CA THR A 142 19.92 0.44 4.59
C THR A 142 20.73 1.45 3.78
N LYS A 143 22.06 1.24 3.67
CA LYS A 143 22.94 2.09 2.87
C LYS A 143 22.55 2.07 1.38
N ALA A 144 22.42 0.87 0.80
CA ALA A 144 22.06 0.73 -0.61
C ALA A 144 20.73 1.43 -0.94
N LEU A 145 19.71 1.27 -0.08
CA LEU A 145 18.42 1.94 -0.28
C LEU A 145 18.51 3.48 -0.13
N SER A 146 19.35 3.98 0.77
CA SER A 146 19.53 5.43 0.96
C SER A 146 20.25 6.12 -0.22
N GLU A 147 21.02 5.37 -0.99
CA GLU A 147 21.72 5.85 -2.19
C GLU A 147 20.81 5.88 -3.43
N LEU A 148 19.68 5.16 -3.41
CA LEU A 148 18.71 5.13 -4.50
C LEU A 148 17.80 6.36 -4.43
N LYS A 149 18.08 7.34 -5.29
CA LYS A 149 17.29 8.58 -5.39
C LYS A 149 16.85 8.79 -6.83
N ILE A 150 15.56 9.03 -7.02
CA ILE A 150 14.99 9.51 -8.28
C ILE A 150 15.10 11.03 -8.26
N ARG A 151 15.84 11.58 -9.20
CA ARG A 151 16.04 13.05 -9.34
C ARG A 151 14.94 13.67 -10.16
N ASN A 152 14.49 12.97 -11.18
CA ASN A 152 13.41 13.41 -12.05
C ASN A 152 12.35 12.32 -12.19
N TRP A 153 11.23 12.48 -11.50
CA TRP A 153 10.10 11.55 -11.54
C TRP A 153 9.36 11.49 -12.89
N GLN A 154 9.65 12.44 -13.80
CA GLN A 154 9.13 12.43 -15.17
C GLN A 154 10.03 11.69 -16.13
N ASP A 155 11.26 11.37 -15.74
CA ASP A 155 12.17 10.53 -16.51
C ASP A 155 11.87 9.06 -16.24
N LYS A 156 11.14 8.44 -17.18
CA LYS A 156 10.71 7.05 -17.07
C LYS A 156 11.87 6.08 -16.89
N ASP A 157 12.97 6.30 -17.61
CA ASP A 157 14.11 5.38 -17.60
C ASP A 157 14.84 5.47 -16.24
N GLU A 158 15.03 6.68 -15.69
CA GLU A 158 15.59 6.86 -14.35
C GLU A 158 14.71 6.20 -13.28
N VAL A 159 13.39 6.36 -13.38
CA VAL A 159 12.44 5.75 -12.44
C VAL A 159 12.53 4.24 -12.50
N VAL A 160 12.44 3.64 -13.69
CA VAL A 160 12.50 2.18 -13.89
C VAL A 160 13.83 1.63 -13.36
N GLU A 161 14.96 2.23 -13.72
CA GLU A 161 16.28 1.78 -13.26
C GLU A 161 16.39 1.82 -11.73
N CYS A 162 15.87 2.89 -11.11
CA CYS A 162 15.87 3.01 -9.66
C CYS A 162 15.02 1.92 -8.98
N PHE A 163 13.83 1.61 -9.52
CA PHE A 163 12.98 0.55 -9.00
C PHE A 163 13.59 -0.84 -9.19
N ILE A 164 14.23 -1.13 -10.33
CA ILE A 164 14.97 -2.38 -10.55
C ILE A 164 16.09 -2.52 -9.51
N LYS A 165 16.90 -1.49 -9.30
CA LYS A 165 17.97 -1.50 -8.28
C LYS A 165 17.41 -1.71 -6.87
N LYS A 166 16.30 -1.06 -6.52
CA LYS A 166 15.61 -1.24 -5.24
C LYS A 166 15.15 -2.68 -5.05
N SER A 167 14.53 -3.26 -6.07
CA SER A 167 14.05 -4.65 -6.02
C SER A 167 15.20 -5.65 -5.87
N LYS A 168 16.31 -5.46 -6.60
CA LYS A 168 17.54 -6.28 -6.44
C LYS A 168 18.09 -6.26 -5.01
N VAL A 169 18.04 -5.12 -4.34
CA VAL A 169 18.49 -4.99 -2.94
C VAL A 169 17.55 -5.73 -1.98
N LEU A 170 16.24 -5.72 -2.26
CA LEU A 170 15.21 -6.25 -1.36
C LEU A 170 14.96 -7.75 -1.53
N ILE A 171 15.24 -8.33 -2.70
CA ILE A 171 14.93 -9.75 -2.96
C ILE A 171 15.74 -10.72 -2.10
N GLY A 172 16.89 -10.26 -1.58
CA GLY A 172 17.80 -11.09 -0.80
C GLY A 172 18.62 -12.07 -1.65
N SER A 173 19.36 -12.96 -0.99
CA SER A 173 20.32 -13.86 -1.65
C SER A 173 19.76 -15.23 -2.05
N LYS A 174 18.51 -15.52 -1.69
CA LYS A 174 17.90 -16.85 -1.89
C LYS A 174 17.03 -16.97 -3.13
N HIS A 175 16.76 -15.86 -3.81
CA HIS A 175 15.91 -15.81 -4.98
C HIS A 175 16.66 -15.22 -6.18
N ILE A 176 16.37 -15.75 -7.36
CA ILE A 176 16.85 -15.20 -8.62
C ILE A 176 16.01 -13.94 -8.90
N PHE A 177 16.67 -12.85 -9.25
CA PHE A 177 15.98 -11.63 -9.66
C PHE A 177 15.59 -11.76 -11.13
N ASP A 178 14.30 -11.57 -11.43
CA ASP A 178 13.76 -11.48 -12.77
C ASP A 178 13.56 -9.99 -13.10
N GLU A 179 14.09 -9.55 -14.23
CA GLU A 179 14.01 -8.14 -14.68
C GLU A 179 12.84 -7.88 -15.64
N GLU A 180 12.12 -8.94 -16.08
CA GLU A 180 10.98 -8.85 -17.00
C GLU A 180 9.72 -8.28 -16.35
#